data_a7bfa35dcbf32d838f354199391bddf0
#
_entry.id   a7bfa35dcbf32d838f354199391bddf0
#
_cell.length_a   1.000
_cell.length_b   1.000
_cell.length_c   1.000
_cell.angle_alpha   90.00
_cell.angle_beta   90.00
_cell.angle_gamma   90.00
#
_symmetry.space_group_name_H-M   'P 1'
#
loop_
_entity.id
_entity.type
_entity.pdbx_description
1 polymer ?
#
loop_
_entity_poly.entity_id
_entity_poly.type
_entity_poly.pdbx_seq_one_letter_code
_entity_poly.pdbx_strand_id
1 'polypeptide(L)'
;QAVQPGQALAEMDPVDLDQRLAALDASLARAQSTQQAAGAQVADAQARRALAAANLKRNEDLAQQAFISAGALEARAQEVASANAGLQAAQANLGGTAQDLSRLRAERAALAQQRGNLKLVAPAAAVVTARDAEAGTTVVAGQAVLRLVDPASLWVKLRVDQGRSAGLAPGLVARI
;
A
#
# COMPACT_ATOMS: atom_id res chain seq x y z
N GLN A 1 23.38 28.35 -2.07
CA GLN A 1 23.61 27.47 -0.93
C GLN A 1 23.81 26.04 -1.41
N ALA A 2 24.88 25.36 -0.96
CA ALA A 2 25.10 23.95 -1.27
C ALA A 2 24.17 23.07 -0.42
N VAL A 3 23.65 21.99 -1.04
CA VAL A 3 22.74 21.03 -0.42
C VAL A 3 23.20 19.60 -0.70
N GLN A 4 22.92 18.69 0.24
CA GLN A 4 23.28 17.30 0.17
C GLN A 4 22.08 16.46 -0.34
N PRO A 5 22.31 15.28 -0.94
CA PRO A 5 21.24 14.37 -1.32
C PRO A 5 20.34 14.04 -0.11
N GLY A 6 19.02 14.08 -0.31
CA GLY A 6 18.04 13.82 0.75
C GLY A 6 17.81 14.97 1.74
N GLN A 7 18.56 16.08 1.64
CA GLN A 7 18.33 17.25 2.49
C GLN A 7 16.96 17.88 2.17
N ALA A 8 16.15 18.13 3.22
CA ALA A 8 14.88 18.83 3.06
C ALA A 8 15.13 20.29 2.64
N LEU A 9 14.47 20.72 1.59
CA LEU A 9 14.59 22.05 1.00
C LEU A 9 13.39 22.93 1.27
N ALA A 10 12.21 22.32 1.27
CA ALA A 10 10.94 22.98 1.59
C ALA A 10 9.95 21.95 2.13
N GLU A 11 8.98 22.42 2.87
CA GLU A 11 7.86 21.61 3.35
C GLU A 11 6.56 22.38 3.07
N MET A 12 5.60 21.67 2.48
CA MET A 12 4.25 22.22 2.22
C MET A 12 3.32 21.84 3.36
N ASP A 13 2.33 22.69 3.61
CA ASP A 13 1.30 22.42 4.61
C ASP A 13 0.52 21.15 4.23
N PRO A 14 0.44 20.14 5.10
CA PRO A 14 -0.33 18.92 4.86
C PRO A 14 -1.85 19.15 4.79
N VAL A 15 -2.34 20.35 5.12
CA VAL A 15 -3.76 20.71 5.17
C VAL A 15 -4.52 19.67 6.02
N ASP A 16 -5.36 18.85 5.39
CA ASP A 16 -6.17 17.81 6.04
C ASP A 16 -5.60 16.38 5.93
N LEU A 17 -4.44 16.19 5.29
CA LEU A 17 -3.88 14.85 5.02
C LEU A 17 -3.58 14.06 6.29
N ASP A 18 -3.10 14.70 7.33
CA ASP A 18 -2.82 14.03 8.61
C ASP A 18 -4.11 13.55 9.28
N GLN A 19 -5.19 14.35 9.21
CA GLN A 19 -6.50 13.96 9.72
C GLN A 19 -7.11 12.81 8.91
N ARG A 20 -6.95 12.84 7.58
CA ARG A 20 -7.39 11.74 6.70
C ARG A 20 -6.62 10.46 6.97
N LEU A 21 -5.31 10.54 7.19
CA LEU A 21 -4.50 9.38 7.58
C LEU A 21 -4.98 8.79 8.91
N ALA A 22 -5.23 9.63 9.92
CA ALA A 22 -5.76 9.18 11.22
C ALA A 22 -7.13 8.51 11.08
N ALA A 23 -8.03 9.07 10.28
CA ALA A 23 -9.34 8.47 10.00
C ALA A 23 -9.23 7.12 9.29
N LEU A 24 -8.28 7.01 8.35
CA LEU A 24 -8.02 5.77 7.63
C LEU A 24 -7.36 4.71 8.53
N ASP A 25 -6.47 5.10 9.45
CA ASP A 25 -5.90 4.21 10.46
C ASP A 25 -6.97 3.66 11.41
N ALA A 26 -7.95 4.49 11.82
CA ALA A 26 -9.10 4.03 12.60
C ALA A 26 -9.98 3.04 11.80
N SER A 27 -10.16 3.28 10.50
CA SER A 27 -10.90 2.38 9.61
C SER A 27 -10.17 1.04 9.41
N LEU A 28 -8.84 1.06 9.31
CA LEU A 28 -8.00 -0.13 9.26
C LEU A 28 -8.11 -0.96 10.55
N ALA A 29 -8.05 -0.31 11.71
CA ALA A 29 -8.22 -1.00 12.99
C ALA A 29 -9.59 -1.69 13.10
N ARG A 30 -10.66 -1.04 12.64
CA ARG A 30 -12.00 -1.64 12.56
C ARG A 30 -12.03 -2.84 11.61
N ALA A 31 -11.48 -2.71 10.42
CA ALA A 31 -11.42 -3.79 9.43
C ALA A 31 -10.62 -5.00 9.95
N GLN A 32 -9.53 -4.78 10.69
CA GLN A 32 -8.77 -5.83 11.37
C GLN A 32 -9.62 -6.58 12.40
N SER A 33 -10.38 -5.86 13.24
CA SER A 33 -11.29 -6.48 14.21
C SER A 33 -12.39 -7.28 13.52
N THR A 34 -12.94 -6.79 12.41
CA THR A 34 -13.94 -7.50 11.59
C THR A 34 -13.36 -8.78 10.98
N GLN A 35 -12.14 -8.73 10.45
CA GLN A 35 -11.45 -9.91 9.93
C GLN A 35 -11.20 -10.94 11.02
N GLN A 36 -10.80 -10.51 12.21
CA GLN A 36 -10.60 -11.40 13.36
C GLN A 36 -11.90 -12.08 13.77
N ALA A 37 -13.02 -11.34 13.81
CA ALA A 37 -14.33 -11.90 14.09
C ALA A 37 -14.76 -12.93 13.02
N ALA A 38 -14.52 -12.64 11.74
CA ALA A 38 -14.80 -13.58 10.65
C ALA A 38 -13.93 -14.86 10.77
N GLY A 39 -12.67 -14.71 11.20
CA GLY A 39 -11.80 -15.86 11.52
C GLY A 39 -12.36 -16.75 12.64
N ALA A 40 -12.91 -16.15 13.69
CA ALA A 40 -13.57 -16.90 14.77
C ALA A 40 -14.83 -17.64 14.27
N GLN A 41 -15.59 -17.02 13.35
CA GLN A 41 -16.75 -17.71 12.71
C GLN A 41 -16.32 -18.92 11.88
N VAL A 42 -15.19 -18.85 11.17
CA VAL A 42 -14.63 -20.02 10.46
C VAL A 42 -14.26 -21.13 11.44
N ALA A 43 -13.63 -20.81 12.57
CA ALA A 43 -13.28 -21.79 13.60
C ALA A 43 -14.53 -22.47 14.20
N ASP A 44 -15.59 -21.72 14.49
CA ASP A 44 -16.87 -22.25 14.96
C ASP A 44 -17.51 -23.17 13.91
N ALA A 45 -17.57 -22.75 12.64
CA ALA A 45 -18.11 -23.55 11.55
C ALA A 45 -17.30 -24.84 11.34
N GLN A 46 -15.98 -24.82 11.49
CA GLN A 46 -15.13 -26.01 11.46
C GLN A 46 -15.46 -26.98 12.59
N ALA A 47 -15.66 -26.47 13.81
CA ALA A 47 -16.03 -27.28 14.96
C ALA A 47 -17.41 -27.94 14.76
N ARG A 48 -18.40 -27.20 14.24
CA ARG A 48 -19.72 -27.75 13.90
C ARG A 48 -19.65 -28.83 12.85
N ARG A 49 -18.87 -28.59 11.78
CA ARG A 49 -18.64 -29.61 10.74
C ARG A 49 -17.99 -30.87 11.31
N ALA A 50 -16.97 -30.75 12.16
CA ALA A 50 -16.30 -31.86 12.79
C ALA A 50 -17.25 -32.68 13.67
N LEU A 51 -18.10 -32.01 14.45
CA LEU A 51 -19.13 -32.67 15.27
C LEU A 51 -20.16 -33.40 14.41
N ALA A 52 -20.69 -32.76 13.37
CA ALA A 52 -21.64 -33.38 12.46
C ALA A 52 -21.04 -34.64 11.78
N ALA A 53 -19.80 -34.56 11.30
CA ALA A 53 -19.10 -35.69 10.70
C ALA A 53 -18.87 -36.84 11.70
N ALA A 54 -18.49 -36.52 12.94
CA ALA A 54 -18.32 -37.55 13.97
C ALA A 54 -19.65 -38.22 14.33
N ASN A 55 -20.75 -37.45 14.37
CA ASN A 55 -22.09 -38.01 14.60
C ASN A 55 -22.53 -38.87 13.44
N LEU A 56 -22.32 -38.47 12.19
CA LEU A 56 -22.62 -39.30 11.01
C LEU A 56 -21.89 -40.64 11.10
N LYS A 57 -20.56 -40.61 11.29
CA LYS A 57 -19.75 -41.82 11.40
C LYS A 57 -20.27 -42.77 12.50
N ARG A 58 -20.60 -42.26 13.66
CA ARG A 58 -21.17 -43.08 14.75
C ARG A 58 -22.51 -43.69 14.36
N ASN A 59 -23.37 -42.97 13.63
CA ASN A 59 -24.65 -43.48 13.16
C ASN A 59 -24.47 -44.46 12.03
N GLU A 60 -23.46 -44.33 11.15
CA GLU A 60 -23.10 -45.36 10.16
C GLU A 60 -22.74 -46.71 10.83
N ASP A 61 -21.90 -46.66 11.88
CA ASP A 61 -21.53 -47.84 12.63
C ASP A 61 -22.76 -48.51 13.31
N LEU A 62 -23.72 -47.74 13.83
CA LEU A 62 -24.97 -48.23 14.39
C LEU A 62 -25.94 -48.78 13.33
N ALA A 63 -25.94 -48.18 12.11
CA ALA A 63 -26.76 -48.66 10.99
C ALA A 63 -26.29 -50.01 10.50
N GLN A 64 -24.96 -50.26 10.43
CA GLN A 64 -24.40 -51.56 10.10
C GLN A 64 -24.84 -52.67 11.05
N GLN A 65 -25.15 -52.30 12.30
CA GLN A 65 -25.67 -53.19 13.36
C GLN A 65 -27.21 -53.26 13.39
N ALA A 66 -27.88 -52.61 12.42
CA ALA A 66 -29.35 -52.53 12.33
C ALA A 66 -30.03 -51.80 13.53
N PHE A 67 -29.29 -51.00 14.29
CA PHE A 67 -29.84 -50.27 15.47
C PHE A 67 -30.54 -48.97 15.12
N ILE A 68 -30.35 -48.43 13.87
CA ILE A 68 -31.01 -47.21 13.44
C ILE A 68 -31.62 -47.37 12.05
N SER A 69 -32.64 -46.55 11.75
CA SER A 69 -33.31 -46.54 10.45
C SER A 69 -32.49 -45.78 9.37
N ALA A 70 -32.75 -46.14 8.11
CA ALA A 70 -32.15 -45.43 6.94
C ALA A 70 -32.47 -43.93 6.98
N GLY A 71 -33.68 -43.52 7.36
CA GLY A 71 -34.05 -42.09 7.47
C GLY A 71 -33.27 -41.33 8.55
N ALA A 72 -32.91 -42.02 9.68
CA ALA A 72 -32.06 -41.40 10.69
C ALA A 72 -30.63 -41.19 10.17
N LEU A 73 -30.07 -42.09 9.40
CA LEU A 73 -28.77 -41.94 8.75
C LEU A 73 -28.78 -40.78 7.73
N GLU A 74 -29.82 -40.70 6.90
CA GLU A 74 -30.00 -39.65 5.92
C GLU A 74 -30.10 -38.25 6.58
N ALA A 75 -30.80 -38.14 7.70
CA ALA A 75 -30.85 -36.90 8.47
C ALA A 75 -29.46 -36.44 8.96
N ARG A 76 -28.58 -37.37 9.37
CA ARG A 76 -27.19 -37.06 9.76
C ARG A 76 -26.33 -36.67 8.55
N ALA A 77 -26.53 -37.29 7.41
CA ALA A 77 -25.83 -36.90 6.19
C ALA A 77 -26.22 -35.46 5.75
N GLN A 78 -27.51 -35.14 5.88
CA GLN A 78 -28.00 -33.77 5.62
C GLN A 78 -27.40 -32.73 6.60
N GLU A 79 -27.21 -33.11 7.86
CA GLU A 79 -26.56 -32.25 8.89
C GLU A 79 -25.09 -31.95 8.52
N VAL A 80 -24.35 -32.92 8.01
CA VAL A 80 -22.97 -32.73 7.50
C VAL A 80 -22.98 -31.83 6.26
N ALA A 81 -23.90 -32.02 5.33
CA ALA A 81 -24.01 -31.16 4.15
C ALA A 81 -24.29 -29.72 4.52
N SER A 82 -25.20 -29.48 5.48
CA SER A 82 -25.51 -28.15 6.02
C SER A 82 -24.30 -27.51 6.70
N ALA A 83 -23.57 -28.28 7.53
CA ALA A 83 -22.37 -27.79 8.21
C ALA A 83 -21.24 -27.46 7.21
N ASN A 84 -21.07 -28.22 6.13
CA ASN A 84 -20.12 -27.90 5.08
C ASN A 84 -20.49 -26.58 4.36
N ALA A 85 -21.77 -26.39 4.02
CA ALA A 85 -22.24 -25.14 3.42
C ALA A 85 -21.99 -23.93 4.35
N GLY A 86 -22.24 -24.09 5.65
CA GLY A 86 -21.97 -23.09 6.66
C GLY A 86 -20.47 -22.73 6.74
N LEU A 87 -19.59 -23.73 6.70
CA LEU A 87 -18.15 -23.49 6.68
C LEU A 87 -17.72 -22.75 5.41
N GLN A 88 -18.24 -23.13 4.26
CA GLN A 88 -17.94 -22.45 3.01
C GLN A 88 -18.38 -20.98 3.01
N ALA A 89 -19.56 -20.68 3.57
CA ALA A 89 -20.05 -19.32 3.73
C ALA A 89 -19.16 -18.50 4.68
N ALA A 90 -18.73 -19.07 5.81
CA ALA A 90 -17.82 -18.40 6.74
C ALA A 90 -16.44 -18.12 6.12
N GLN A 91 -15.91 -19.06 5.33
CA GLN A 91 -14.65 -18.87 4.61
C GLN A 91 -14.77 -17.77 3.52
N ALA A 92 -15.87 -17.71 2.79
CA ALA A 92 -16.12 -16.67 1.81
C ALA A 92 -16.20 -15.28 2.49
N ASN A 93 -16.87 -15.18 3.65
CA ASN A 93 -16.92 -13.96 4.44
C ASN A 93 -15.52 -13.52 4.91
N LEU A 94 -14.71 -14.44 5.42
CA LEU A 94 -13.32 -14.14 5.80
C LEU A 94 -12.49 -13.65 4.60
N GLY A 95 -12.68 -14.24 3.43
CA GLY A 95 -12.05 -13.79 2.19
C GLY A 95 -12.44 -12.36 1.83
N GLY A 96 -13.72 -12.02 1.94
CA GLY A 96 -14.23 -10.66 1.69
C GLY A 96 -13.61 -9.63 2.64
N THR A 97 -13.58 -9.93 3.95
CA THR A 97 -12.96 -9.02 4.94
C THR A 97 -11.46 -8.85 4.73
N ALA A 98 -10.76 -9.88 4.26
CA ALA A 98 -9.34 -9.79 3.92
C ALA A 98 -9.08 -8.86 2.72
N GLN A 99 -9.96 -8.88 1.71
CA GLN A 99 -9.89 -7.97 0.56
C GLN A 99 -10.17 -6.53 0.95
N ASP A 100 -11.17 -6.28 1.81
CA ASP A 100 -11.44 -4.94 2.34
C ASP A 100 -10.24 -4.37 3.10
N LEU A 101 -9.59 -5.18 3.93
CA LEU A 101 -8.38 -4.79 4.64
C LEU A 101 -7.24 -4.45 3.67
N SER A 102 -7.08 -5.23 2.59
CA SER A 102 -6.08 -4.97 1.55
C SER A 102 -6.34 -3.65 0.83
N ARG A 103 -7.60 -3.36 0.49
CA ARG A 103 -8.02 -2.10 -0.14
C ARG A 103 -7.69 -0.91 0.75
N LEU A 104 -8.06 -0.96 2.04
CA LEU A 104 -7.78 0.12 2.99
C LEU A 104 -6.27 0.35 3.20
N ARG A 105 -5.46 -0.72 3.17
CA ARG A 105 -4.00 -0.59 3.23
C ARG A 105 -3.43 0.12 2.00
N ALA A 106 -3.96 -0.20 0.82
CA ALA A 106 -3.55 0.47 -0.42
C ALA A 106 -3.94 1.96 -0.41
N GLU A 107 -5.14 2.30 0.05
CA GLU A 107 -5.60 3.69 0.22
C GLU A 107 -4.70 4.46 1.19
N ARG A 108 -4.35 3.83 2.34
CA ARG A 108 -3.43 4.43 3.31
C ARG A 108 -2.04 4.67 2.71
N ALA A 109 -1.52 3.70 1.95
CA ALA A 109 -0.22 3.82 1.31
C ALA A 109 -0.21 4.97 0.29
N ALA A 110 -1.26 5.11 -0.51
CA ALA A 110 -1.41 6.21 -1.47
C ALA A 110 -1.45 7.58 -0.76
N LEU A 111 -2.22 7.68 0.33
CA LEU A 111 -2.31 8.92 1.10
C LEU A 111 -1.00 9.25 1.83
N ALA A 112 -0.29 8.24 2.34
CA ALA A 112 1.03 8.41 2.94
C ALA A 112 2.07 8.87 1.90
N GLN A 113 1.99 8.37 0.67
CA GLN A 113 2.82 8.84 -0.43
C GLN A 113 2.54 10.30 -0.79
N GLN A 114 1.26 10.69 -0.84
CA GLN A 114 0.88 12.11 -1.05
C GLN A 114 1.46 13.00 0.06
N ARG A 115 1.38 12.56 1.32
CA ARG A 115 2.00 13.27 2.44
C ARG A 115 3.52 13.36 2.30
N GLY A 116 4.17 12.29 1.85
CA GLY A 116 5.62 12.27 1.59
C GLY A 116 6.04 13.28 0.52
N ASN A 117 5.20 13.49 -0.50
CA ASN A 117 5.46 14.43 -1.59
C ASN A 117 5.37 15.91 -1.16
N LEU A 118 4.84 16.20 0.04
CA LEU A 118 4.84 17.56 0.60
C LEU A 118 6.23 18.00 1.07
N LYS A 119 7.17 17.06 1.25
CA LYS A 119 8.57 17.38 1.57
C LYS A 119 9.38 17.40 0.28
N LEU A 120 9.84 18.57 -0.09
CA LEU A 120 10.76 18.72 -1.20
C LEU A 120 12.18 18.43 -0.72
N VAL A 121 12.79 17.39 -1.24
CA VAL A 121 14.16 16.98 -0.87
C VAL A 121 15.10 17.12 -2.06
N ALA A 122 16.37 17.40 -1.80
CA ALA A 122 17.39 17.44 -2.85
C ALA A 122 17.64 16.03 -3.43
N PRO A 123 17.51 15.83 -4.75
CA PRO A 123 17.72 14.53 -5.39
C PRO A 123 19.21 14.14 -5.46
N ALA A 124 20.09 15.12 -5.47
CA ALA A 124 21.55 14.95 -5.56
C ALA A 124 22.27 16.09 -4.84
N ALA A 125 23.59 15.99 -4.69
CA ALA A 125 24.42 17.11 -4.26
C ALA A 125 24.31 18.23 -5.29
N ALA A 126 23.88 19.41 -4.87
CA ALA A 126 23.60 20.51 -5.78
C ALA A 126 23.77 21.88 -5.10
N VAL A 127 23.70 22.93 -5.89
CA VAL A 127 23.66 24.31 -5.40
C VAL A 127 22.30 24.92 -5.74
N VAL A 128 21.62 25.46 -4.73
CA VAL A 128 20.40 26.23 -4.94
C VAL A 128 20.76 27.56 -5.61
N THR A 129 20.26 27.78 -6.81
CA THR A 129 20.54 28.98 -7.63
C THR A 129 19.40 29.99 -7.57
N ALA A 130 18.16 29.54 -7.43
CA ALA A 130 17.00 30.42 -7.31
C ALA A 130 15.93 29.81 -6.42
N ARG A 131 15.13 30.66 -5.79
CA ARG A 131 13.91 30.33 -5.08
C ARG A 131 12.75 31.03 -5.78
N ASP A 132 11.91 30.23 -6.43
CA ASP A 132 10.81 30.74 -7.27
C ASP A 132 9.50 30.88 -6.46
N ALA A 133 9.44 30.30 -5.25
CA ALA A 133 8.30 30.45 -4.34
C ALA A 133 8.75 30.89 -2.95
N GLU A 134 7.99 31.80 -2.33
CA GLU A 134 8.22 32.28 -0.97
C GLU A 134 7.40 31.47 0.05
N ALA A 135 7.84 31.50 1.32
CA ALA A 135 7.07 30.91 2.40
C ALA A 135 5.69 31.56 2.51
N GLY A 136 4.64 30.75 2.62
CA GLY A 136 3.24 31.20 2.67
C GLY A 136 2.57 31.37 1.29
N THR A 137 3.28 31.16 0.18
CA THR A 137 2.65 31.17 -1.15
C THR A 137 1.99 29.83 -1.48
N THR A 138 0.84 29.89 -2.16
CA THR A 138 0.21 28.69 -2.71
C THR A 138 0.91 28.27 -3.98
N VAL A 139 1.34 27.02 -4.05
CA VAL A 139 1.96 26.41 -5.23
C VAL A 139 1.06 25.34 -5.83
N VAL A 140 1.08 25.21 -7.15
CA VAL A 140 0.32 24.16 -7.87
C VAL A 140 1.26 23.06 -8.36
N ALA A 141 0.71 21.88 -8.60
CA ALA A 141 1.47 20.76 -9.13
C ALA A 141 2.16 21.14 -10.46
N GLY A 142 3.47 20.86 -10.56
CA GLY A 142 4.29 21.23 -11.70
C GLY A 142 4.94 22.63 -11.65
N GLN A 143 4.59 23.45 -10.63
CA GLN A 143 5.23 24.73 -10.45
C GLN A 143 6.64 24.55 -9.83
N ALA A 144 7.62 25.25 -10.39
CA ALA A 144 8.97 25.28 -9.82
C ALA A 144 8.97 26.07 -8.50
N VAL A 145 9.51 25.45 -7.44
CA VAL A 145 9.68 26.06 -6.12
C VAL A 145 11.13 26.51 -5.92
N LEU A 146 12.07 25.66 -6.33
CA LEU A 146 13.51 25.87 -6.21
C LEU A 146 14.21 25.46 -7.51
N ARG A 147 15.31 26.13 -7.84
CA ARG A 147 16.20 25.72 -8.92
C ARG A 147 17.50 25.24 -8.34
N LEU A 148 17.88 24.03 -8.77
CA LEU A 148 19.10 23.38 -8.35
C LEU A 148 20.02 23.21 -9.55
N VAL A 149 21.32 23.39 -9.36
CA VAL A 149 22.34 23.11 -10.36
C VAL A 149 23.34 22.15 -9.76
N ASP A 150 23.62 21.09 -10.49
CA ASP A 150 24.70 20.16 -10.17
C ASP A 150 26.03 20.74 -10.70
N PRO A 151 26.97 21.12 -9.80
CA PRO A 151 28.24 21.71 -10.19
C PRO A 151 29.10 20.76 -11.04
N ALA A 152 28.94 19.43 -10.87
CA ALA A 152 29.71 18.42 -11.59
C ALA A 152 29.23 18.24 -13.04
N SER A 153 28.01 18.68 -13.37
CA SER A 153 27.41 18.55 -14.69
C SER A 153 27.51 19.84 -15.53
N LEU A 154 28.19 20.87 -15.03
CA LEU A 154 28.30 22.14 -15.74
C LEU A 154 29.22 22.02 -16.97
N TRP A 155 28.77 22.57 -18.07
CA TRP A 155 29.57 22.69 -19.27
C TRP A 155 29.41 24.11 -19.88
N VAL A 156 30.46 24.60 -20.51
CA VAL A 156 30.48 25.93 -21.10
C VAL A 156 30.37 25.81 -22.60
N LYS A 157 29.38 26.49 -23.17
CA LYS A 157 29.21 26.59 -24.61
C LYS A 157 29.76 27.91 -25.08
N LEU A 158 30.88 27.85 -25.85
CA LEU A 158 31.48 29.02 -26.44
C LEU A 158 31.10 29.09 -27.94
N ARG A 159 30.83 30.29 -28.42
CA ARG A 159 30.76 30.59 -29.85
C ARG A 159 32.00 31.40 -30.21
N VAL A 160 32.81 30.85 -31.04
CA VAL A 160 34.03 31.47 -31.53
C VAL A 160 33.84 31.87 -32.97
N ASP A 161 34.27 33.07 -33.31
CA ASP A 161 34.25 33.56 -34.69
C ASP A 161 35.20 32.70 -35.59
N GLN A 162 34.78 32.48 -36.83
CA GLN A 162 35.48 31.59 -37.76
C GLN A 162 36.94 32.02 -37.97
N GLY A 163 37.22 33.33 -37.93
CA GLY A 163 38.58 33.86 -38.01
C GLY A 163 39.49 33.57 -36.82
N ARG A 164 38.90 33.18 -35.67
CA ARG A 164 39.62 32.84 -34.41
C ARG A 164 39.56 31.37 -34.04
N SER A 165 38.93 30.56 -34.88
CA SER A 165 38.78 29.13 -34.63
C SER A 165 39.99 28.30 -35.08
N ALA A 166 40.95 28.90 -35.77
CA ALA A 166 42.17 28.23 -36.21
C ALA A 166 43.00 27.78 -34.97
N GLY A 167 43.17 26.48 -34.81
CA GLY A 167 43.89 25.89 -33.70
C GLY A 167 43.01 25.31 -32.58
N LEU A 168 41.68 25.41 -32.65
CA LEU A 168 40.77 24.74 -31.75
C LEU A 168 40.68 23.26 -32.11
N ALA A 169 41.06 22.38 -31.17
CA ALA A 169 40.97 20.93 -31.29
C ALA A 169 40.34 20.32 -30.02
N PRO A 170 39.67 19.17 -30.13
CA PRO A 170 39.22 18.45 -28.98
C PRO A 170 40.37 18.15 -28.03
N GLY A 171 40.17 18.38 -26.72
CA GLY A 171 41.16 18.13 -25.66
C GLY A 171 42.03 19.34 -25.29
N LEU A 172 41.81 20.51 -25.87
CA LEU A 172 42.48 21.75 -25.41
C LEU A 172 41.97 22.16 -24.04
N VAL A 173 42.89 22.51 -23.15
CA VAL A 173 42.56 23.02 -21.81
C VAL A 173 42.06 24.46 -21.92
N ALA A 174 40.80 24.68 -21.54
CA ALA A 174 40.25 26.00 -21.41
C ALA A 174 40.44 26.50 -19.95
N ARG A 175 40.92 27.72 -19.78
CA ARG A 175 40.87 28.43 -18.49
C ARG A 175 39.72 29.43 -18.54
N ILE A 176 38.86 29.39 -17.55
CA ILE A 176 37.73 30.30 -17.37
C ILE A 176 38.08 31.22 -16.22
#